data_1edc92d277ad6361d966b95e5a8071e4
#
_entry.id   1edc92d277ad6361d966b95e5a8071e4
#
_cell.length_a   1.000
_cell.length_b   1.000
_cell.length_c   1.000
_cell.angle_alpha   90.00
_cell.angle_beta   90.00
_cell.angle_gamma   90.00
#
_symmetry.space_group_name_H-M   'P 1'
#
loop_
_entity.id
_entity.type
_entity.pdbx_description
1 polymer ?
#
loop_
_entity_poly.entity_id
_entity_poly.type
_entity_poly.pdbx_seq_one_letter_code
_entity_poly.pdbx_strand_id
1 'polypeptide(L)'
;GAGSFRDNTNTVFNFVATQDTIYALTGGAFSELGAGGLLLSTAKASCTITVSDYANIAAGKTITLTKNDASTIVFTSTAGTASGTQFKVETNNDTTATNLKTAINAHADFTATVSTNVVTVTRATIGRENLTNVSTDTVRLTTTNFVGGTPLTGSSTDYITFTQFGNYVIASNGIDAPQYYLMGTSSVFANLSAIKTSGTVPTFKVSGVVRDFLVTGNDLTAANKIQWSGINDI
;
A
#
# COMPACT_ATOMS: atom_id res chain seq x y z
N GLY A 1 8.65 -14.94 -5.81
CA GLY A 1 8.19 -16.18 -5.20
C GLY A 1 6.77 -16.54 -5.60
N ALA A 2 6.41 -17.80 -5.46
CA ALA A 2 5.04 -18.29 -5.67
C ALA A 2 4.73 -19.41 -4.68
N GLY A 3 3.45 -19.57 -4.31
CA GLY A 3 3.00 -20.65 -3.45
C GLY A 3 1.50 -20.92 -3.59
N SER A 4 1.12 -22.17 -3.36
CA SER A 4 -0.27 -22.62 -3.30
C SER A 4 -0.50 -23.26 -1.94
N PHE A 5 -1.51 -22.82 -1.24
CA PHE A 5 -1.77 -23.17 0.16
C PHE A 5 -3.23 -23.58 0.33
N ARG A 6 -3.52 -24.35 1.36
CA ARG A 6 -4.89 -24.78 1.69
C ARG A 6 -5.20 -24.46 3.14
N ASP A 7 -6.38 -23.90 3.37
CA ASP A 7 -6.89 -23.73 4.72
C ASP A 7 -7.49 -25.05 5.28
N ASN A 8 -7.94 -25.00 6.51
CA ASN A 8 -8.58 -26.14 7.19
C ASN A 8 -9.93 -26.55 6.58
N THR A 9 -10.51 -25.75 5.68
CA THR A 9 -11.71 -26.07 4.91
C THR A 9 -11.39 -26.62 3.52
N ASN A 10 -10.10 -26.82 3.22
CA ASN A 10 -9.57 -27.28 1.94
C ASN A 10 -9.71 -26.25 0.79
N THR A 11 -9.98 -24.99 1.11
CA THR A 11 -9.98 -23.89 0.14
C THR A 11 -8.55 -23.55 -0.27
N VAL A 12 -8.32 -23.38 -1.57
CA VAL A 12 -6.99 -23.11 -2.15
C VAL A 12 -6.74 -21.62 -2.26
N PHE A 13 -5.59 -21.19 -1.77
CA PHE A 13 -5.06 -19.84 -1.89
C PHE A 13 -3.74 -19.87 -2.67
N ASN A 14 -3.68 -19.12 -3.75
CA ASN A 14 -2.48 -19.04 -4.59
C ASN A 14 -1.91 -17.63 -4.50
N PHE A 15 -0.63 -17.53 -4.17
CA PHE A 15 0.09 -16.26 -4.08
C PHE A 15 1.29 -16.25 -5.03
N VAL A 16 1.53 -15.09 -5.62
CA VAL A 16 2.74 -14.81 -6.39
C VAL A 16 3.31 -13.49 -5.90
N ALA A 17 4.61 -13.44 -5.70
CA ALA A 17 5.29 -12.24 -5.27
C ALA A 17 6.33 -11.80 -6.28
N THR A 18 6.35 -10.51 -6.56
CA THR A 18 7.45 -9.78 -7.18
C THR A 18 8.44 -9.33 -6.10
N GLN A 19 9.33 -8.43 -6.43
CA GLN A 19 10.25 -7.83 -5.47
C GLN A 19 9.54 -6.96 -4.42
N ASP A 20 8.46 -6.30 -4.83
CA ASP A 20 7.80 -5.22 -4.08
C ASP A 20 6.31 -5.46 -3.79
N THR A 21 5.73 -6.54 -4.28
CA THR A 21 4.27 -6.76 -4.20
C THR A 21 3.93 -8.24 -4.16
N ILE A 22 2.86 -8.59 -3.40
CA ILE A 22 2.24 -9.91 -3.43
C ILE A 22 0.88 -9.83 -4.13
N TYR A 23 0.62 -10.79 -5.00
CA TYR A 23 -0.63 -10.96 -5.72
C TYR A 23 -1.33 -12.25 -5.28
N ALA A 24 -2.66 -12.22 -5.20
CA ALA A 24 -3.47 -13.44 -5.20
C ALA A 24 -3.85 -13.81 -6.64
N LEU A 25 -3.83 -15.08 -6.95
CA LEU A 25 -4.37 -15.63 -8.19
C LEU A 25 -5.78 -16.15 -7.92
N THR A 26 -6.78 -15.45 -8.46
CA THR A 26 -8.20 -15.83 -8.31
C THR A 26 -8.86 -15.87 -9.67
N GLY A 27 -9.48 -16.99 -10.03
CA GLY A 27 -10.19 -17.14 -11.30
C GLY A 27 -9.29 -16.98 -12.54
N GLY A 28 -8.00 -17.24 -12.44
CA GLY A 28 -7.02 -17.09 -13.53
C GLY A 28 -6.48 -15.67 -13.71
N ALA A 29 -6.89 -14.72 -12.87
CA ALA A 29 -6.39 -13.36 -12.88
C ALA A 29 -5.55 -13.06 -11.63
N PHE A 30 -4.45 -12.30 -11.79
CA PHE A 30 -3.69 -11.78 -10.67
C PHE A 30 -4.35 -10.51 -10.14
N SER A 31 -4.65 -10.50 -8.85
CA SER A 31 -5.09 -9.32 -8.12
C SER A 31 -4.08 -8.96 -7.04
N GLU A 32 -3.68 -7.71 -6.96
CA GLU A 32 -2.84 -7.22 -5.89
C GLU A 32 -3.58 -7.37 -4.55
N LEU A 33 -2.93 -7.97 -3.56
CA LEU A 33 -3.52 -8.20 -2.25
C LEU A 33 -3.54 -6.91 -1.45
N GLY A 34 -4.74 -6.38 -1.34
CA GLY A 34 -4.93 -5.07 -0.74
C GLY A 34 -4.32 -3.97 -1.60
N ALA A 35 -4.54 -2.76 -1.22
CA ALA A 35 -3.95 -1.62 -1.90
C ALA A 35 -2.48 -1.48 -1.47
N GLY A 36 -1.58 -2.20 -2.13
CA GLY A 36 -0.16 -2.01 -1.99
C GLY A 36 0.68 -3.19 -1.50
N GLY A 37 0.16 -4.42 -1.58
CA GLY A 37 0.98 -5.60 -1.32
C GLY A 37 1.42 -5.77 0.13
N LEU A 38 2.67 -6.15 0.37
CA LEU A 38 3.23 -6.28 1.72
C LEU A 38 3.30 -4.94 2.44
N LEU A 39 2.71 -4.88 3.63
CA LEU A 39 2.64 -3.69 4.45
C LEU A 39 3.80 -3.67 5.45
N LEU A 40 4.87 -2.97 5.10
CA LEU A 40 6.04 -2.87 5.98
C LEU A 40 5.94 -1.80 7.06
N SER A 41 5.05 -0.84 6.85
CA SER A 41 4.93 0.34 7.69
C SER A 41 3.47 0.68 7.92
N THR A 42 3.18 1.36 9.02
CA THR A 42 1.90 2.02 9.26
C THR A 42 1.78 3.33 8.47
N ALA A 43 2.79 3.73 7.73
CA ALA A 43 2.83 4.97 6.99
C ALA A 43 2.03 4.87 5.69
N LYS A 44 1.19 5.86 5.49
CA LYS A 44 0.43 6.06 4.26
C LYS A 44 1.18 7.08 3.41
N ALA A 45 1.36 6.80 2.13
CA ALA A 45 1.99 7.75 1.23
C ALA A 45 1.14 9.02 1.08
N SER A 46 1.79 10.17 1.01
CA SER A 46 1.17 11.46 0.83
C SER A 46 1.81 12.25 -0.30
N CYS A 47 1.04 13.14 -0.91
CA CYS A 47 1.51 14.11 -1.88
C CYS A 47 0.91 15.49 -1.59
N THR A 48 1.42 16.51 -2.23
CA THR A 48 0.86 17.86 -2.14
C THR A 48 0.38 18.36 -3.49
N ILE A 49 -0.69 19.17 -3.46
CA ILE A 49 -1.20 19.90 -4.61
C ILE A 49 -1.26 21.36 -4.19
N THR A 50 -0.58 22.22 -4.94
CA THR A 50 -0.57 23.66 -4.66
C THR A 50 -1.37 24.43 -5.72
N VAL A 51 -2.30 25.27 -5.26
CA VAL A 51 -3.06 26.21 -6.10
C VAL A 51 -2.36 27.56 -6.05
N SER A 52 -1.76 27.99 -7.16
CA SER A 52 -0.92 29.20 -7.18
C SER A 52 -1.62 30.43 -7.76
N ASP A 53 -2.56 30.27 -8.68
CA ASP A 53 -3.22 31.36 -9.40
C ASP A 53 -4.61 30.92 -9.88
N TYR A 54 -5.57 30.93 -8.96
CA TYR A 54 -6.94 30.45 -9.24
C TYR A 54 -7.60 31.18 -10.40
N ALA A 55 -7.35 32.48 -10.54
CA ALA A 55 -8.03 33.33 -11.54
C ALA A 55 -7.73 32.90 -12.98
N ASN A 56 -6.62 32.26 -13.20
CA ASN A 56 -6.17 31.79 -14.52
C ASN A 56 -6.26 30.26 -14.68
N ILE A 57 -6.83 29.54 -13.73
CA ILE A 57 -7.15 28.12 -13.91
C ILE A 57 -8.38 27.99 -14.80
N ALA A 58 -8.19 27.55 -16.04
CA ALA A 58 -9.30 27.31 -16.94
C ALA A 58 -10.15 26.11 -16.49
N ALA A 59 -11.45 26.15 -16.79
CA ALA A 59 -12.31 24.96 -16.61
C ALA A 59 -11.80 23.79 -17.48
N GLY A 60 -11.96 22.57 -16.97
CA GLY A 60 -11.47 21.36 -17.63
C GLY A 60 -10.00 20.99 -17.34
N LYS A 61 -9.27 21.79 -16.54
CA LYS A 61 -7.94 21.40 -16.07
C LYS A 61 -8.06 20.23 -15.10
N THR A 62 -7.12 19.27 -15.15
CA THR A 62 -7.21 18.03 -14.39
C THR A 62 -6.00 17.83 -13.47
N ILE A 63 -6.27 17.19 -12.36
CA ILE A 63 -5.28 16.57 -11.49
C ILE A 63 -5.59 15.07 -11.48
N THR A 64 -4.63 14.28 -11.89
CA THR A 64 -4.71 12.81 -11.88
C THR A 64 -3.91 12.30 -10.70
N LEU A 65 -4.59 11.65 -9.75
CA LEU A 65 -3.98 10.99 -8.62
C LEU A 65 -3.93 9.48 -8.86
N THR A 66 -2.79 8.89 -8.61
CA THR A 66 -2.56 7.45 -8.82
C THR A 66 -2.76 6.70 -7.51
N LYS A 67 -3.61 5.67 -7.54
CA LYS A 67 -3.89 4.77 -6.43
C LYS A 67 -2.76 3.74 -6.24
N ASN A 68 -2.83 2.97 -5.14
CA ASN A 68 -1.83 1.94 -4.87
C ASN A 68 -1.79 0.80 -5.90
N ASP A 69 -2.93 0.50 -6.54
CA ASP A 69 -3.07 -0.49 -7.62
C ASP A 69 -2.62 0.04 -9.00
N ALA A 70 -2.01 1.23 -9.03
CA ALA A 70 -1.63 1.98 -10.22
C ALA A 70 -2.81 2.48 -11.09
N SER A 71 -4.05 2.23 -10.72
CA SER A 71 -5.19 2.90 -11.35
C SER A 71 -5.28 4.37 -10.93
N THR A 72 -6.02 5.18 -11.66
CA THR A 72 -6.02 6.63 -11.48
C THR A 72 -7.41 7.18 -11.24
N ILE A 73 -7.47 8.27 -10.47
CA ILE A 73 -8.66 9.12 -10.32
C ILE A 73 -8.33 10.51 -10.85
N VAL A 74 -9.23 11.04 -11.66
CA VAL A 74 -9.09 12.35 -12.28
C VAL A 74 -10.03 13.35 -11.61
N PHE A 75 -9.46 14.41 -11.04
CA PHE A 75 -10.20 15.55 -10.50
C PHE A 75 -10.16 16.69 -11.51
N THR A 76 -11.32 17.25 -11.86
CA THR A 76 -11.45 18.23 -12.94
C THR A 76 -11.95 19.57 -12.42
N SER A 77 -11.28 20.65 -12.81
CA SER A 77 -11.71 22.02 -12.48
C SER A 77 -12.96 22.42 -13.22
N THR A 78 -13.86 23.15 -12.55
CA THR A 78 -15.05 23.74 -13.13
C THR A 78 -15.27 25.17 -12.63
N ALA A 79 -15.84 26.03 -13.47
CA ALA A 79 -16.31 27.35 -13.07
C ALA A 79 -17.77 27.32 -12.55
N GLY A 80 -18.51 26.24 -12.88
CA GLY A 80 -19.89 26.05 -12.47
C GLY A 80 -20.04 25.26 -11.18
N THR A 81 -21.22 24.68 -10.96
CA THR A 81 -21.47 23.77 -9.83
C THR A 81 -20.64 22.50 -9.99
N ALA A 82 -19.84 22.17 -9.01
CA ALA A 82 -19.02 20.96 -8.99
C ALA A 82 -19.87 19.72 -8.65
N SER A 83 -19.59 18.59 -9.28
CA SER A 83 -20.21 17.30 -8.99
C SER A 83 -19.21 16.14 -9.16
N GLY A 84 -19.37 15.07 -8.39
CA GLY A 84 -18.48 13.92 -8.46
C GLY A 84 -17.03 14.30 -8.14
N THR A 85 -16.13 14.04 -9.07
CA THR A 85 -14.69 14.40 -8.94
C THR A 85 -14.36 15.81 -9.45
N GLN A 86 -15.36 16.67 -9.63
CA GLN A 86 -15.12 18.05 -9.99
C GLN A 86 -14.82 18.91 -8.76
N PHE A 87 -14.01 19.94 -8.95
CA PHE A 87 -13.78 20.98 -7.95
C PHE A 87 -13.99 22.37 -8.56
N LYS A 88 -14.68 23.25 -7.82
CA LYS A 88 -14.95 24.60 -8.27
C LYS A 88 -13.74 25.50 -8.10
N VAL A 89 -13.43 26.25 -9.14
CA VAL A 89 -12.41 27.31 -9.10
C VAL A 89 -13.11 28.64 -8.85
N GLU A 90 -12.85 29.26 -7.70
CA GLU A 90 -13.52 30.50 -7.32
C GLU A 90 -12.78 31.30 -6.23
N THR A 91 -13.08 32.58 -6.15
CA THR A 91 -12.77 33.53 -5.07
C THR A 91 -11.29 33.81 -4.86
N ASN A 92 -10.49 32.79 -4.50
CA ASN A 92 -9.05 32.87 -4.25
C ASN A 92 -8.42 31.46 -4.25
N ASN A 93 -7.10 31.39 -4.09
CA ASN A 93 -6.36 30.12 -4.08
C ASN A 93 -6.80 29.20 -2.94
N ASP A 94 -7.03 29.74 -1.74
CA ASP A 94 -7.36 28.98 -0.54
C ASP A 94 -8.76 28.36 -0.65
N THR A 95 -9.74 29.10 -1.19
CA THR A 95 -11.09 28.59 -1.43
C THR A 95 -11.07 27.51 -2.51
N THR A 96 -10.34 27.72 -3.59
CA THR A 96 -10.15 26.72 -4.65
C THR A 96 -9.49 25.45 -4.11
N ALA A 97 -8.46 25.58 -3.28
CA ALA A 97 -7.80 24.45 -2.61
C ALA A 97 -8.76 23.72 -1.66
N THR A 98 -9.61 24.45 -0.94
CA THR A 98 -10.66 23.86 -0.07
C THR A 98 -11.70 23.07 -0.89
N ASN A 99 -12.11 23.58 -2.04
CA ASN A 99 -13.02 22.88 -2.94
C ASN A 99 -12.40 21.60 -3.50
N LEU A 100 -11.11 21.65 -3.89
CA LEU A 100 -10.35 20.48 -4.32
C LEU A 100 -10.23 19.44 -3.19
N LYS A 101 -9.86 19.86 -1.97
CA LYS A 101 -9.84 18.98 -0.79
C LYS A 101 -11.19 18.28 -0.59
N THR A 102 -12.30 18.99 -0.75
CA THR A 102 -13.65 18.45 -0.58
C THR A 102 -13.96 17.38 -1.64
N ALA A 103 -13.62 17.64 -2.90
CA ALA A 103 -13.77 16.66 -3.97
C ALA A 103 -12.91 15.40 -3.73
N ILE A 104 -11.67 15.56 -3.26
CA ILE A 104 -10.78 14.43 -2.95
C ILE A 104 -11.34 13.59 -1.79
N ASN A 105 -11.81 14.22 -0.72
CA ASN A 105 -12.37 13.53 0.45
C ASN A 105 -13.71 12.83 0.16
N ALA A 106 -14.38 13.16 -0.92
CA ALA A 106 -15.54 12.41 -1.37
C ALA A 106 -15.18 11.04 -1.98
N HIS A 107 -13.91 10.78 -2.23
CA HIS A 107 -13.40 9.55 -2.82
C HIS A 107 -12.73 8.66 -1.76
N ALA A 108 -13.16 7.40 -1.67
CA ALA A 108 -12.75 6.48 -0.60
C ALA A 108 -11.24 6.14 -0.59
N ASP A 109 -10.54 6.29 -1.73
CA ASP A 109 -9.13 5.93 -1.86
C ASP A 109 -8.16 6.98 -1.29
N PHE A 110 -8.66 8.16 -0.96
CA PHE A 110 -7.84 9.27 -0.49
C PHE A 110 -8.45 9.97 0.71
N THR A 111 -7.60 10.59 1.52
CA THR A 111 -7.99 11.62 2.50
C THR A 111 -7.17 12.86 2.22
N ALA A 112 -7.76 14.04 2.38
CA ALA A 112 -7.07 15.30 2.12
C ALA A 112 -7.28 16.31 3.26
N THR A 113 -6.23 17.04 3.56
CA THR A 113 -6.24 18.23 4.42
C THR A 113 -5.81 19.43 3.61
N VAL A 114 -6.13 20.63 4.06
CA VAL A 114 -5.73 21.88 3.39
C VAL A 114 -5.12 22.83 4.39
N SER A 115 -4.04 23.46 3.99
CA SER A 115 -3.42 24.59 4.70
C SER A 115 -3.20 25.70 3.68
N THR A 116 -3.94 26.81 3.83
CA THR A 116 -3.98 27.88 2.83
C THR A 116 -4.27 27.32 1.43
N ASN A 117 -3.38 27.52 0.47
CA ASN A 117 -3.49 27.09 -0.91
C ASN A 117 -2.87 25.72 -1.20
N VAL A 118 -2.43 24.98 -0.17
CA VAL A 118 -1.81 23.66 -0.31
C VAL A 118 -2.74 22.57 0.21
N VAL A 119 -3.08 21.62 -0.64
CA VAL A 119 -3.82 20.40 -0.30
C VAL A 119 -2.83 19.27 -0.11
N THR A 120 -2.78 18.70 1.09
CA THR A 120 -2.04 17.48 1.36
C THR A 120 -2.98 16.30 1.20
N VAL A 121 -2.68 15.42 0.27
CA VAL A 121 -3.46 14.21 -0.02
C VAL A 121 -2.72 13.01 0.53
N THR A 122 -3.42 12.19 1.30
CA THR A 122 -2.90 10.95 1.87
C THR A 122 -3.73 9.79 1.33
N ARG A 123 -3.11 8.70 0.90
CA ARG A 123 -3.83 7.51 0.49
C ARG A 123 -4.59 6.90 1.66
N ALA A 124 -5.77 6.35 1.41
CA ALA A 124 -6.58 5.71 2.44
C ALA A 124 -5.90 4.45 2.98
N THR A 125 -5.14 3.77 2.15
CA THR A 125 -4.43 2.54 2.48
C THR A 125 -2.92 2.74 2.53
N ILE A 126 -2.25 1.90 3.29
CA ILE A 126 -0.79 1.83 3.39
C ILE A 126 -0.25 1.27 2.07
N GLY A 127 0.94 1.66 1.66
CA GLY A 127 1.57 1.04 0.50
C GLY A 127 2.46 1.97 -0.32
N ARG A 128 2.56 1.66 -1.60
CA ARG A 128 3.53 2.17 -2.57
C ARG A 128 3.75 3.67 -2.53
N GLU A 129 4.99 4.05 -2.64
CA GLU A 129 5.40 5.39 -3.03
C GLU A 129 5.82 5.42 -4.52
N ASN A 130 6.22 6.59 -5.00
CA ASN A 130 6.74 6.83 -6.36
C ASN A 130 5.76 6.59 -7.52
N LEU A 131 4.46 6.52 -7.25
CA LEU A 131 3.47 6.55 -8.33
C LEU A 131 3.22 7.99 -8.77
N THR A 132 3.32 8.20 -10.09
CA THR A 132 3.29 9.53 -10.69
C THR A 132 1.90 10.14 -10.64
N ASN A 133 1.78 11.33 -10.06
CA ASN A 133 0.61 12.19 -10.19
C ASN A 133 0.82 13.18 -11.34
N VAL A 134 -0.24 13.56 -12.01
CA VAL A 134 -0.16 14.46 -13.17
C VAL A 134 -1.15 15.61 -13.03
N SER A 135 -0.70 16.80 -13.37
CA SER A 135 -1.57 17.97 -13.58
C SER A 135 -1.50 18.43 -15.04
N THR A 136 -2.63 18.80 -15.61
CA THR A 136 -2.67 19.44 -16.94
C THR A 136 -2.45 20.97 -16.88
N ASP A 137 -2.33 21.52 -15.69
CA ASP A 137 -1.90 22.90 -15.46
C ASP A 137 -0.73 22.92 -14.46
N THR A 138 0.45 22.56 -14.93
CA THR A 138 1.66 22.43 -14.11
C THR A 138 2.20 23.73 -13.54
N VAL A 139 1.62 24.87 -13.91
CA VAL A 139 2.00 26.20 -13.40
C VAL A 139 1.11 26.60 -12.22
N ARG A 140 -0.19 26.35 -12.30
CA ARG A 140 -1.19 26.83 -11.33
C ARG A 140 -1.73 25.75 -10.42
N LEU A 141 -1.66 24.51 -10.86
CA LEU A 141 -2.02 23.31 -10.11
C LEU A 141 -0.81 22.37 -10.07
N THR A 142 0.18 22.70 -9.25
CA THR A 142 1.38 21.87 -9.14
C THR A 142 1.13 20.68 -8.22
N THR A 143 1.55 19.49 -8.62
CA THR A 143 1.42 18.28 -7.80
C THR A 143 2.76 17.58 -7.63
N THR A 144 3.00 17.02 -6.44
CA THR A 144 4.12 16.12 -6.19
C THR A 144 3.68 14.67 -6.34
N ASN A 145 4.64 13.76 -6.47
CA ASN A 145 4.36 12.34 -6.37
C ASN A 145 4.08 11.93 -4.91
N PHE A 146 3.42 10.80 -4.72
CA PHE A 146 3.23 10.23 -3.40
C PHE A 146 4.56 9.76 -2.82
N VAL A 147 4.85 10.17 -1.59
CA VAL A 147 6.05 9.81 -0.82
C VAL A 147 5.67 9.42 0.62
N GLY A 148 6.59 8.76 1.34
CA GLY A 148 6.40 8.41 2.75
C GLY A 148 5.63 7.12 2.99
N GLY A 149 5.13 6.45 1.94
CA GLY A 149 4.77 5.03 1.99
C GLY A 149 6.06 4.21 2.01
N THR A 150 6.03 3.06 2.67
CA THR A 150 7.22 2.20 2.67
C THR A 150 6.92 0.97 1.83
N PRO A 151 7.45 0.87 0.59
CA PRO A 151 7.42 -0.36 -0.18
C PRO A 151 8.28 -1.43 0.51
N LEU A 152 8.15 -2.67 0.07
CA LEU A 152 9.17 -3.67 0.33
C LEU A 152 10.52 -3.12 -0.15
N THR A 153 11.50 -3.28 0.71
CA THR A 153 12.88 -2.95 0.39
C THR A 153 13.61 -4.21 -0.02
N GLY A 154 14.42 -4.41 -0.74
CA GLY A 154 15.10 -5.60 -1.20
C GLY A 154 15.55 -5.41 -2.64
N SER A 155 16.51 -6.17 -3.03
CA SER A 155 17.04 -6.21 -4.39
C SER A 155 16.36 -7.31 -5.20
N SER A 156 16.68 -7.41 -6.47
CA SER A 156 16.22 -8.50 -7.34
C SER A 156 16.66 -9.90 -6.86
N THR A 157 17.56 -9.98 -5.87
CA THR A 157 18.02 -11.24 -5.24
C THR A 157 17.28 -11.56 -3.95
N ASP A 158 16.49 -10.63 -3.42
CA ASP A 158 15.76 -10.76 -2.16
C ASP A 158 14.28 -11.10 -2.43
N TYR A 159 14.06 -12.18 -3.18
CA TYR A 159 12.72 -12.65 -3.50
C TYR A 159 11.97 -13.13 -2.27
N ILE A 160 10.66 -12.90 -2.29
CA ILE A 160 9.75 -13.32 -1.22
C ILE A 160 9.60 -14.85 -1.24
N THR A 161 9.74 -15.45 -0.07
CA THR A 161 9.43 -16.87 0.19
C THR A 161 8.15 -16.98 0.99
N PHE A 162 7.42 -18.08 0.81
CA PHE A 162 6.18 -18.36 1.51
C PHE A 162 6.29 -19.64 2.29
N THR A 163 5.71 -19.65 3.50
CA THR A 163 5.59 -20.86 4.34
C THR A 163 4.19 -20.89 4.97
N GLN A 164 3.54 -22.04 4.93
CA GLN A 164 2.26 -22.22 5.63
C GLN A 164 2.50 -22.74 7.04
N PHE A 165 1.88 -22.07 8.03
CA PHE A 165 1.82 -22.49 9.43
C PHE A 165 0.37 -22.49 9.89
N GLY A 166 -0.24 -23.66 10.01
CA GLY A 166 -1.68 -23.77 10.22
C GLY A 166 -2.48 -23.09 9.11
N ASN A 167 -3.36 -22.18 9.49
CA ASN A 167 -4.10 -21.34 8.54
C ASN A 167 -3.37 -20.04 8.14
N TYR A 168 -2.16 -19.84 8.63
CA TYR A 168 -1.36 -18.67 8.27
C TYR A 168 -0.43 -18.98 7.09
N VAL A 169 -0.35 -18.08 6.14
CA VAL A 169 0.71 -18.02 5.15
C VAL A 169 1.67 -16.92 5.54
N ILE A 170 2.91 -17.26 5.76
CA ILE A 170 3.97 -16.35 6.18
C ILE A 170 4.82 -16.03 4.97
N ALA A 171 5.08 -14.75 4.74
CA ALA A 171 5.89 -14.22 3.66
C ALA A 171 7.10 -13.48 4.20
N SER A 172 8.28 -13.73 3.65
CA SER A 172 9.51 -13.04 4.04
C SER A 172 10.50 -12.96 2.88
N ASN A 173 11.30 -11.89 2.84
CA ASN A 173 12.39 -11.71 1.88
C ASN A 173 13.77 -11.63 2.58
N GLY A 174 13.83 -11.72 3.90
CA GLY A 174 15.06 -11.64 4.69
C GLY A 174 15.56 -10.22 4.97
N ILE A 175 14.93 -9.21 4.43
CA ILE A 175 15.29 -7.79 4.60
C ILE A 175 14.22 -7.06 5.40
N ASP A 176 12.98 -7.23 5.00
CA ASP A 176 11.83 -6.55 5.59
C ASP A 176 11.21 -7.37 6.71
N ALA A 177 10.37 -6.74 7.53
CA ALA A 177 9.63 -7.44 8.56
C ALA A 177 8.74 -8.53 7.95
N PRO A 178 8.81 -9.77 8.44
CA PRO A 178 7.98 -10.86 7.94
C PRO A 178 6.50 -10.55 8.07
N GLN A 179 5.72 -11.05 7.14
CA GLN A 179 4.29 -10.78 7.03
C GLN A 179 3.49 -12.07 7.13
N TYR A 180 2.23 -11.94 7.53
CA TYR A 180 1.30 -13.06 7.55
C TYR A 180 0.00 -12.74 6.81
N TYR A 181 -0.63 -13.78 6.33
CA TYR A 181 -1.98 -13.78 5.79
C TYR A 181 -2.77 -14.92 6.43
N LEU A 182 -3.86 -14.61 7.15
CA LEU A 182 -4.76 -15.63 7.70
C LEU A 182 -5.79 -16.03 6.63
N MET A 183 -5.63 -17.23 6.08
CA MET A 183 -6.51 -17.76 5.04
C MET A 183 -7.96 -17.79 5.49
N GLY A 184 -8.86 -17.40 4.60
CA GLY A 184 -10.31 -17.30 4.89
C GLY A 184 -10.73 -16.05 5.69
N THR A 185 -9.79 -15.25 6.19
CA THR A 185 -10.08 -14.06 7.03
C THR A 185 -9.41 -12.78 6.51
N SER A 186 -8.12 -12.85 6.22
CA SER A 186 -7.37 -11.67 5.77
C SER A 186 -7.73 -11.29 4.33
N SER A 187 -7.76 -9.99 4.05
CA SER A 187 -7.82 -9.43 2.70
C SER A 187 -6.45 -8.94 2.20
N VAL A 188 -5.49 -8.75 3.11
CA VAL A 188 -4.13 -8.26 2.85
C VAL A 188 -3.13 -9.00 3.74
N PHE A 189 -1.86 -8.96 3.36
CA PHE A 189 -0.78 -9.34 4.27
C PHE A 189 -0.60 -8.26 5.35
N ALA A 190 -0.25 -8.66 6.56
CA ALA A 190 0.02 -7.78 7.69
C ALA A 190 1.33 -8.20 8.37
N ASN A 191 1.94 -7.28 9.13
CA ASN A 191 3.18 -7.56 9.83
C ASN A 191 3.01 -8.70 10.85
N LEU A 192 3.88 -9.71 10.78
CA LEU A 192 3.84 -10.89 11.65
C LEU A 192 3.92 -10.52 13.15
N SER A 193 4.57 -9.42 13.48
CA SER A 193 4.64 -8.92 14.87
C SER A 193 3.28 -8.55 15.46
N ALA A 194 2.25 -8.37 14.65
CA ALA A 194 0.91 -8.03 15.12
C ALA A 194 0.18 -9.19 15.81
N ILE A 195 0.58 -10.42 15.53
CA ILE A 195 -0.06 -11.64 16.08
C ILE A 195 0.85 -12.44 17.02
N LYS A 196 2.10 -12.03 17.19
CA LYS A 196 2.99 -12.69 18.15
C LYS A 196 2.48 -12.55 19.57
N THR A 197 2.61 -13.57 20.37
CA THR A 197 2.23 -13.55 21.80
C THR A 197 3.37 -13.08 22.70
N SER A 198 4.63 -13.32 22.30
CA SER A 198 5.82 -12.92 23.09
C SER A 198 7.06 -12.75 22.20
N GLY A 199 8.12 -12.19 22.76
CA GLY A 199 9.42 -12.07 22.09
C GLY A 199 9.44 -11.05 20.95
N THR A 200 10.44 -11.18 20.06
CA THR A 200 10.65 -10.36 18.88
C THR A 200 10.61 -11.23 17.64
N VAL A 201 9.85 -10.85 16.64
CA VAL A 201 9.87 -11.51 15.33
C VAL A 201 11.17 -11.12 14.62
N PRO A 202 12.06 -12.07 14.30
CA PRO A 202 13.26 -11.76 13.54
C PRO A 202 12.94 -11.50 12.07
N THR A 203 13.83 -10.83 11.37
CA THR A 203 13.87 -10.91 9.91
C THR A 203 14.51 -12.24 9.52
N PHE A 204 13.92 -12.94 8.53
CA PHE A 204 14.47 -14.21 8.06
C PHE A 204 14.21 -14.39 6.56
N LYS A 205 15.11 -15.09 5.90
CA LYS A 205 14.99 -15.38 4.46
C LYS A 205 14.38 -16.75 4.18
N VAL A 206 14.60 -17.70 5.08
CA VAL A 206 14.09 -19.07 4.97
C VAL A 206 13.24 -19.42 6.17
N SER A 207 12.16 -20.10 5.93
CA SER A 207 11.30 -20.65 6.98
C SER A 207 10.72 -22.00 6.56
N GLY A 208 10.34 -22.78 7.55
CA GLY A 208 9.70 -24.08 7.39
C GLY A 208 8.94 -24.44 8.64
N VAL A 209 8.08 -25.43 8.56
CA VAL A 209 7.33 -25.94 9.69
C VAL A 209 7.87 -27.30 10.08
N VAL A 210 8.21 -27.44 11.34
CA VAL A 210 8.63 -28.71 11.94
C VAL A 210 7.66 -29.03 13.07
N ARG A 211 6.76 -29.97 12.81
CA ARG A 211 5.63 -30.27 13.70
C ARG A 211 4.81 -29.00 13.98
N ASP A 212 4.82 -28.56 15.24
CA ASP A 212 4.04 -27.46 15.76
C ASP A 212 4.86 -26.15 15.91
N PHE A 213 6.04 -26.09 15.27
CA PHE A 213 6.94 -24.95 15.32
C PHE A 213 7.15 -24.34 13.94
N LEU A 214 7.08 -23.02 13.85
CA LEU A 214 7.66 -22.28 12.75
C LEU A 214 9.18 -22.14 13.02
N VAL A 215 9.98 -22.71 12.14
CA VAL A 215 11.45 -22.63 12.20
C VAL A 215 11.93 -21.64 11.15
N THR A 216 12.78 -20.71 11.53
CA THR A 216 13.29 -19.63 10.68
C THR A 216 14.81 -19.61 10.68
N GLY A 217 15.41 -19.16 9.59
CA GLY A 217 16.84 -19.06 9.44
C GLY A 217 17.26 -17.99 8.44
N ASN A 218 18.56 -17.76 8.37
CA ASN A 218 19.16 -16.70 7.58
C ASN A 218 18.62 -15.32 7.98
N ASP A 219 18.79 -15.00 9.26
CA ASP A 219 18.47 -13.69 9.83
C ASP A 219 19.41 -12.63 9.25
N LEU A 220 18.90 -11.43 8.99
CA LEU A 220 19.66 -10.30 8.44
C LEU A 220 20.92 -9.98 9.27
N THR A 221 20.83 -10.15 10.59
CA THR A 221 21.94 -9.83 11.52
C THR A 221 22.84 -11.03 11.84
N ALA A 222 22.37 -12.25 11.55
CA ALA A 222 23.08 -13.49 11.85
C ALA A 222 22.65 -14.62 10.91
N ALA A 223 23.27 -14.69 9.74
CA ALA A 223 22.88 -15.60 8.65
C ALA A 223 22.94 -17.09 9.02
N ASN A 224 23.71 -17.48 10.04
CA ASN A 224 23.83 -18.85 10.54
C ASN A 224 22.92 -19.15 11.76
N LYS A 225 22.08 -18.20 12.16
CA LYS A 225 21.17 -18.34 13.29
C LYS A 225 19.91 -19.07 12.85
N ILE A 226 19.46 -20.04 13.64
CA ILE A 226 18.18 -20.71 13.51
C ILE A 226 17.35 -20.34 14.75
N GLN A 227 16.09 -20.01 14.53
CA GLN A 227 15.12 -19.66 15.55
C GLN A 227 13.83 -20.43 15.33
N TRP A 228 13.05 -20.61 16.38
CA TRP A 228 11.75 -21.28 16.31
C TRP A 228 10.72 -20.58 17.20
N SER A 229 9.45 -20.71 16.82
CA SER A 229 8.31 -20.18 17.56
C SER A 229 7.98 -21.00 18.80
N GLY A 230 7.01 -20.58 19.58
CA GLY A 230 6.33 -21.43 20.54
C GLY A 230 5.55 -22.59 19.87
N ILE A 231 5.03 -23.52 20.65
CA ILE A 231 4.18 -24.61 20.14
C ILE A 231 2.85 -24.03 19.70
N ASN A 232 2.47 -24.25 18.42
CA ASN A 232 1.26 -23.68 17.81
C ASN A 232 1.14 -22.15 17.97
N ASP A 233 2.26 -21.48 18.10
CA ASP A 233 2.37 -20.04 18.37
C ASP A 233 3.39 -19.41 17.39
N ILE A 234 3.11 -18.17 16.98
CA ILE A 234 3.96 -17.43 16.03
C ILE A 234 4.64 -16.26 16.73
#